data_5d432403809ba48361b69ae9fcd85d59
#
_entry.id   5d432403809ba48361b69ae9fcd85d59
#
_cell.length_a   1.000
_cell.length_b   1.000
_cell.length_c   1.000
_cell.angle_alpha   90.00
_cell.angle_beta   90.00
_cell.angle_gamma   90.00
#
_symmetry.space_group_name_H-M   'P 1'
#
loop_
_entity.id
_entity.type
_entity.pdbx_description
1 polymer ?
#
loop_
_entity_poly.entity_id
_entity_poly.type
_entity_poly.pdbx_seq_one_letter_code
_entity_poly.pdbx_strand_id
1 'polypeptide(L)' 'PALDALLKEPAGDVVRRALWLDELDRRLRPCLPEPLAAHARLANVDRNRLVFVVDAPVWRARLRLAAPEILDAARS' A
#
# COMPACT_ATOMS: atom_id res chain seq x y z
N PRO A 1 -5.71 6.10 14.25
CA PRO A 1 -5.60 6.75 12.95
C PRO A 1 -6.55 6.19 11.93
N ALA A 2 -6.86 7.00 10.97
CA ALA A 2 -7.84 6.69 9.95
C ALA A 2 -7.46 5.46 9.13
N LEU A 3 -6.17 5.16 9.03
CA LEU A 3 -5.70 4.05 8.21
C LEU A 3 -6.18 2.70 8.74
N ASP A 4 -6.25 2.54 10.06
CA ASP A 4 -6.73 1.28 10.64
C ASP A 4 -8.16 0.97 10.19
N ALA A 5 -9.01 1.98 10.12
CA ALA A 5 -10.37 1.81 9.64
C ALA A 5 -10.39 1.48 8.14
N LEU A 6 -9.48 2.08 7.38
CA LEU A 6 -9.39 1.84 5.94
C LEU A 6 -8.86 0.45 5.61
N LEU A 7 -8.12 -0.17 6.53
CA LEU A 7 -7.59 -1.52 6.31
C LEU A 7 -8.66 -2.61 6.42
N LYS A 8 -9.83 -2.27 6.92
CA LYS A 8 -10.93 -3.22 6.94
C LYS A 8 -11.42 -3.48 5.53
N GLU A 9 -11.31 -4.72 5.11
CA GLU A 9 -11.73 -5.12 3.79
C GLU A 9 -13.24 -5.00 3.65
N PRO A 10 -13.73 -4.30 2.61
CA PRO A 10 -15.16 -4.17 2.41
C PRO A 10 -15.79 -5.51 2.05
N ALA A 11 -16.95 -5.79 2.65
CA ALA A 11 -17.77 -6.90 2.23
C ALA A 11 -18.43 -6.53 0.91
N GLY A 12 -18.40 -7.45 -0.06
CA GLY A 12 -19.11 -7.20 -1.28
C GLY A 12 -18.35 -7.56 -2.52
N ASP A 13 -18.61 -6.84 -3.59
CA ASP A 13 -18.21 -7.21 -4.92
C ASP A 13 -16.80 -6.71 -5.29
N VAL A 14 -16.38 -7.11 -6.49
CA VAL A 14 -15.05 -6.80 -7.03
C VAL A 14 -14.84 -5.30 -7.21
N VAL A 15 -15.89 -4.58 -7.60
CA VAL A 15 -15.81 -3.15 -7.84
C VAL A 15 -15.53 -2.40 -6.54
N ARG A 16 -16.23 -2.77 -5.49
CA ARG A 16 -16.05 -2.14 -4.19
C ARG A 16 -14.64 -2.38 -3.65
N ARG A 17 -14.14 -3.60 -3.85
CA ARG A 17 -12.78 -3.92 -3.44
C ARG A 17 -11.74 -3.12 -4.23
N ALA A 18 -11.96 -2.96 -5.54
CA ALA A 18 -11.05 -2.20 -6.37
C ALA A 18 -10.99 -0.73 -5.96
N LEU A 19 -12.14 -0.13 -5.64
CA LEU A 19 -12.20 1.25 -5.15
C LEU A 19 -11.50 1.40 -3.81
N TRP A 20 -11.65 0.43 -2.96
CA TRP A 20 -10.99 0.40 -1.66
C TRP A 20 -9.47 0.33 -1.79
N LEU A 21 -8.97 -0.52 -2.68
CA LEU A 21 -7.53 -0.63 -2.92
C LEU A 21 -6.97 0.66 -3.50
N ASP A 22 -7.72 1.31 -4.37
CA ASP A 22 -7.32 2.57 -4.97
C ASP A 22 -7.20 3.67 -3.91
N GLU A 23 -8.15 3.71 -3.00
CA GLU A 23 -8.12 4.68 -1.91
C GLU A 23 -6.94 4.43 -0.97
N LEU A 24 -6.69 3.17 -0.64
CA LEU A 24 -5.53 2.81 0.18
C LEU A 24 -4.23 3.20 -0.50
N ASP A 25 -4.13 2.96 -1.80
CA ASP A 25 -2.93 3.33 -2.55
C ASP A 25 -2.66 4.81 -2.43
N ARG A 26 -3.68 5.64 -2.60
CA ARG A 26 -3.55 7.08 -2.49
C ARG A 26 -3.13 7.53 -1.09
N ARG A 27 -3.68 6.88 -0.07
CA ARG A 27 -3.36 7.20 1.32
C ARG A 27 -1.95 6.77 1.72
N LEU A 28 -1.45 5.70 1.12
CA LEU A 28 -0.12 5.19 1.41
C LEU A 28 0.98 5.85 0.60
N ARG A 29 0.62 6.48 -0.52
CA ARG A 29 1.62 7.06 -1.40
C ARG A 29 2.53 8.08 -0.72
N PRO A 30 2.02 9.00 0.12
CA PRO A 30 2.90 9.93 0.84
C PRO A 30 3.87 9.23 1.81
N CYS A 31 3.57 7.99 2.21
CA CYS A 31 4.44 7.24 3.12
C CYS A 31 5.60 6.58 2.39
N LEU A 32 5.54 6.51 1.07
CA LEU A 32 6.58 5.89 0.25
C LEU A 32 7.65 6.93 -0.09
N PRO A 33 8.93 6.61 0.12
CA PRO A 33 9.99 7.53 -0.27
C PRO A 33 10.08 7.66 -1.78
N GLU A 34 10.50 8.82 -2.24
CA GLU A 34 10.80 9.01 -3.64
C GLU A 34 12.19 8.51 -3.95
N PRO A 35 12.43 7.95 -5.12
CA PRO A 35 11.52 7.76 -6.25
C PRO A 35 10.68 6.48 -6.19
N LEU A 36 10.73 5.75 -5.09
CA LEU A 36 10.00 4.48 -4.95
C LEU A 36 8.50 4.64 -5.19
N ALA A 37 7.93 5.75 -4.74
CA ALA A 37 6.49 6.01 -4.90
C ALA A 37 6.06 5.99 -6.37
N ALA A 38 6.94 6.38 -7.28
CA ALA A 38 6.64 6.41 -8.70
C ALA A 38 6.69 5.03 -9.35
N HIS A 39 7.26 4.04 -8.67
CA HIS A 39 7.51 2.71 -9.24
C HIS A 39 6.81 1.59 -8.48
N ALA A 40 6.00 1.92 -7.50
CA ALA A 40 5.29 0.94 -6.70
C ALA A 40 3.81 1.30 -6.62
N ARG A 41 2.95 0.29 -6.63
CA ARG A 41 1.51 0.48 -6.51
C ARG A 41 0.93 -0.63 -5.66
N LEU A 42 -0.01 -0.27 -4.80
CA LEU A 42 -0.70 -1.25 -3.97
C LEU A 42 -1.60 -2.10 -4.86
N ALA A 43 -1.37 -3.40 -4.84
CA ALA A 43 -2.11 -4.34 -5.67
C ALA A 43 -3.13 -5.13 -4.87
N ASN A 44 -2.86 -5.35 -3.59
CA ASN A 44 -3.74 -6.19 -2.77
C ASN A 44 -3.43 -5.96 -1.30
N VAL A 45 -4.40 -6.36 -0.47
CA VAL A 45 -4.20 -6.48 0.97
C VAL A 45 -4.61 -7.89 1.34
N ASP A 46 -3.68 -8.66 1.89
CA ASP A 46 -3.92 -10.03 2.29
C ASP A 46 -3.73 -10.12 3.79
N ARG A 47 -4.83 -10.25 4.52
CA ARG A 47 -4.85 -10.20 5.98
C ARG A 47 -4.24 -8.88 6.45
N ASN A 48 -3.08 -8.92 7.09
CA ASN A 48 -2.39 -7.72 7.55
C ASN A 48 -1.19 -7.37 6.68
N ARG A 49 -1.16 -7.88 5.45
CA ARG A 49 -0.06 -7.67 4.53
C ARG A 49 -0.46 -6.76 3.41
N LEU A 50 0.33 -5.72 3.20
CA LEU A 50 0.18 -4.86 2.04
C LEU A 50 1.04 -5.44 0.90
N VAL A 51 0.42 -5.70 -0.24
CA VAL A 51 1.09 -6.27 -1.40
C VAL A 51 1.23 -5.19 -2.45
N PHE A 52 2.47 -4.84 -2.77
CA PHE A 52 2.77 -3.86 -3.80
C PHE A 52 3.31 -4.52 -5.05
N VAL A 53 2.97 -3.95 -6.19
CA VAL A 53 3.57 -4.31 -7.47
C VAL A 53 4.57 -3.24 -7.85
N VAL A 54 5.75 -3.66 -8.28
CA VAL A 54 6.81 -2.76 -8.74
C VAL A 54 7.15 -3.08 -10.20
N ASP A 55 7.65 -2.08 -10.92
CA ASP A 55 7.90 -2.22 -12.34
C ASP A 55 9.30 -2.74 -12.69
N ALA A 56 10.16 -2.93 -11.69
CA ALA A 56 11.48 -3.51 -11.91
C ALA A 56 12.02 -4.12 -10.61
N PRO A 57 12.88 -5.15 -10.70
CA PRO A 57 13.40 -5.82 -9.50
C PRO A 57 14.14 -4.91 -8.52
N VAL A 58 14.78 -3.86 -9.02
CA VAL A 58 15.50 -2.92 -8.15
C VAL A 58 14.55 -2.26 -7.17
N TRP A 59 13.31 -2.00 -7.57
CA TRP A 59 12.32 -1.35 -6.69
C TRP A 59 11.79 -2.31 -5.64
N ARG A 60 11.80 -3.62 -5.94
CA ARG A 60 11.44 -4.62 -4.93
C ARG A 60 12.41 -4.57 -3.76
N ALA A 61 13.70 -4.51 -4.05
CA ALA A 61 14.71 -4.43 -3.00
C ALA A 61 14.57 -3.15 -2.19
N ARG A 62 14.34 -2.03 -2.87
CA ARG A 62 14.14 -0.75 -2.19
C ARG A 62 12.88 -0.73 -1.34
N LEU A 63 11.82 -1.34 -1.83
CA LEU A 63 10.58 -1.44 -1.06
C LEU A 63 10.80 -2.25 0.21
N ARG A 64 11.53 -3.35 0.10
CA ARG A 64 11.82 -4.19 1.27
C ARG A 64 12.61 -3.42 2.33
N LEU A 65 13.58 -2.63 1.90
CA LEU A 65 14.37 -1.82 2.82
C LEU A 65 13.55 -0.71 3.46
N ALA A 66 12.62 -0.14 2.73
CA ALA A 66 11.80 0.96 3.21
C ALA A 66 10.57 0.49 3.99
N ALA A 67 10.25 -0.81 3.96
CA ALA A 67 9.01 -1.32 4.54
C ALA A 67 8.79 -0.92 6.00
N PRO A 68 9.78 -1.01 6.91
CA PRO A 68 9.55 -0.60 8.29
C PRO A 68 9.14 0.86 8.42
N GLU A 69 9.77 1.74 7.65
CA GLU A 69 9.45 3.17 7.68
C GLU A 69 8.05 3.44 7.11
N ILE A 70 7.70 2.73 6.04
CA ILE A 70 6.38 2.87 5.43
C ILE A 70 5.30 2.45 6.42
N LEU A 71 5.47 1.31 7.07
CA LEU A 71 4.51 0.82 8.04
C LEU A 71 4.39 1.75 9.24
N ASP A 72 5.51 2.29 9.68
CA ASP A 72 5.54 3.22 10.80
C ASP A 72 4.78 4.50 10.46
N ALA A 73 5.04 5.05 9.29
CA ALA A 73 4.36 6.26 8.82
C ALA A 73 2.85 6.01 8.64
N ALA A 74 2.49 4.83 8.16
CA ALA A 74 1.09 4.48 7.94
C ALA A 74 0.32 4.33 9.25
N ARG A 75 1.00 3.96 10.33
CA ARG A 75 0.38 3.76 11.64
C ARG A 75 0.28 5.02 12.48
N SER A 76 1.02 6.02 12.14
CA SER A 76 1.05 7.26 12.94
C SER A 76 -0.10 8.22 12.63
#